data_ebc14897c1d6b7bee54971b64a7aad53
#
_entry.id   ebc14897c1d6b7bee54971b64a7aad53
#
_cell.length_a   1.000
_cell.length_b   1.000
_cell.length_c   1.000
_cell.angle_alpha   90.00
_cell.angle_beta   90.00
_cell.angle_gamma   90.00
#
_symmetry.space_group_name_H-M   'P 1'
#
loop_
_entity.id
_entity.type
_entity.pdbx_description
1 polymer ?
#
loop_
_entity_poly.entity_id
_entity_poly.type
_entity_poly.pdbx_seq_one_letter_code
_entity_poly.pdbx_strand_id
1 'polypeptide(L)'
;MQFAAKLLIEPNTRPFTIMAAVLIVLALMDQGEGYFFSLGTVFSVMQLFATFGLVALGLGLSMLVREFDLSVAGIVGLAGCIAVMTGVSNPWLGVLFGVGAGVVSGVIQGLIMTRLHLSSIGVTLGGLLTLQGLTYVLTENKTIGYPNIAVALGLNAPIGGLVSVRSVAVLAVFVIAALAMTYTHIGRDIIASGSDRRASRVAGLKTDRVIIGVFAASGASAAFAGVLLSYSLGAASPVALADVLPTAAAAAIVGGVSVVGGRGSPLGIAAGVLTLCILRSGLSAIGVEPHVHDLVTGAILLAIAVLDAPELLQRVTAWRLDRAERKA
;
A
#
# COMPACT_ATOMS: atom_id res chain seq x y z
N MET A 1 11.70 30.16 5.01
CA MET A 1 11.40 29.11 6.02
C MET A 1 9.90 28.90 6.28
N GLN A 2 9.06 29.92 6.39
CA GLN A 2 7.60 29.74 6.63
C GLN A 2 6.85 29.04 5.50
N PHE A 3 7.22 29.23 4.23
CA PHE A 3 6.58 28.58 3.08
C PHE A 3 6.88 27.09 3.02
N ALA A 4 8.12 26.68 3.25
CA ALA A 4 8.52 25.25 3.29
C ALA A 4 7.87 24.53 4.49
N ALA A 5 7.76 25.17 5.65
CA ALA A 5 7.06 24.63 6.81
C ALA A 5 5.55 24.43 6.53
N LYS A 6 4.92 25.33 5.77
CA LYS A 6 3.51 25.23 5.40
C LYS A 6 3.25 24.05 4.44
N LEU A 7 4.14 23.78 3.48
CA LEU A 7 4.06 22.65 2.55
C LEU A 7 4.20 21.28 3.24
N LEU A 8 4.99 21.22 4.34
CA LEU A 8 5.14 20.00 5.14
C LEU A 8 3.97 19.76 6.11
N ILE A 9 3.19 20.80 6.41
CA ILE A 9 2.06 20.72 7.35
C ILE A 9 0.75 20.41 6.61
N GLU A 10 0.64 20.79 5.33
CA GLU A 10 -0.60 20.60 4.56
C GLU A 10 -0.77 19.14 4.12
N PRO A 11 -1.84 18.41 4.56
CA PRO A 11 -1.95 16.96 4.39
C PRO A 11 -1.91 16.49 2.93
N ASN A 12 -2.41 17.31 2.00
CA ASN A 12 -2.50 16.94 0.59
C ASN A 12 -1.18 17.10 -0.18
N THR A 13 -0.29 18.00 0.25
CA THR A 13 0.99 18.27 -0.42
C THR A 13 2.16 17.51 0.22
N ARG A 14 2.03 17.13 1.48
CA ARG A 14 3.06 16.47 2.28
C ARG A 14 3.67 15.23 1.62
N PRO A 15 2.92 14.27 1.04
CA PRO A 15 3.52 13.10 0.39
C PRO A 15 4.45 13.47 -0.77
N PHE A 16 4.06 14.47 -1.56
CA PHE A 16 4.84 14.94 -2.70
C PHE A 16 6.08 15.72 -2.28
N THR A 17 6.01 16.46 -1.16
CA THR A 17 7.18 17.16 -0.60
C THR A 17 8.20 16.20 -0.02
N ILE A 18 7.75 15.12 0.64
CA ILE A 18 8.64 14.05 1.12
C ILE A 18 9.30 13.35 -0.06
N MET A 19 8.53 13.01 -1.10
CA MET A 19 9.07 12.40 -2.32
C MET A 19 10.13 13.28 -2.98
N ALA A 20 9.86 14.58 -3.12
CA ALA A 20 10.82 15.54 -3.68
C ALA A 20 12.07 15.65 -2.81
N ALA A 21 11.94 15.66 -1.48
CA ALA A 21 13.08 15.70 -0.57
C ALA A 21 13.96 14.44 -0.71
N VAL A 22 13.35 13.25 -0.80
CA VAL A 22 14.08 12.00 -1.01
C VAL A 22 14.83 12.03 -2.35
N LEU A 23 14.18 12.48 -3.43
CA LEU A 23 14.82 12.63 -4.75
C LEU A 23 16.01 13.58 -4.70
N ILE A 24 15.88 14.71 -4.02
CA ILE A 24 16.97 15.69 -3.88
C ILE A 24 18.15 15.09 -3.10
N VAL A 25 17.88 14.40 -1.97
CA VAL A 25 18.92 13.77 -1.16
C VAL A 25 19.65 12.72 -1.98
N LEU A 26 18.95 11.86 -2.69
CA LEU A 26 19.55 10.83 -3.53
C LEU A 26 20.35 11.43 -4.68
N ALA A 27 19.86 12.49 -5.32
CA ALA A 27 20.57 13.20 -6.38
C ALA A 27 21.89 13.80 -5.86
N LEU A 28 21.92 14.32 -4.63
CA LEU A 28 23.12 14.83 -3.99
C LEU A 28 24.13 13.71 -3.62
N MET A 29 23.61 12.52 -3.30
CA MET A 29 24.44 11.35 -2.98
C MET A 29 25.07 10.72 -4.24
N ASP A 30 24.49 10.89 -5.41
CA ASP A 30 24.93 10.32 -6.70
C ASP A 30 26.25 10.95 -7.21
N GLN A 31 26.68 12.06 -6.61
CA GLN A 31 27.94 12.77 -6.95
C GLN A 31 28.14 13.03 -8.45
N GLY A 32 27.06 13.00 -9.24
CA GLY A 32 27.07 13.25 -10.69
C GLY A 32 27.36 12.02 -11.55
N GLU A 33 27.43 10.82 -11.01
CA GLU A 33 27.65 9.59 -11.78
C GLU A 33 26.40 9.13 -12.57
N GLY A 34 25.23 9.67 -12.25
CA GLY A 34 24.00 9.47 -13.02
C GLY A 34 23.30 8.12 -12.78
N TYR A 35 23.69 7.38 -11.74
CA TYR A 35 23.09 6.08 -11.43
C TYR A 35 21.60 6.18 -11.08
N PHE A 36 21.20 7.23 -10.34
CA PHE A 36 19.81 7.42 -9.90
C PHE A 36 18.86 7.75 -11.03
N PHE A 37 19.33 8.45 -12.06
CA PHE A 37 18.50 8.89 -13.18
C PHE A 37 18.65 8.00 -14.42
N SER A 38 19.26 6.82 -14.27
CA SER A 38 19.33 5.84 -15.35
C SER A 38 17.97 5.25 -15.66
N LEU A 39 17.72 4.89 -16.93
CA LEU A 39 16.48 4.22 -17.34
C LEU A 39 16.28 2.91 -16.55
N GLY A 40 17.37 2.21 -16.22
CA GLY A 40 17.33 0.98 -15.42
C GLY A 40 16.84 1.22 -13.99
N THR A 41 17.26 2.31 -13.35
CA THR A 41 16.79 2.68 -12.01
C THR A 41 15.31 3.06 -12.02
N VAL A 42 14.87 3.84 -13.00
CA VAL A 42 13.45 4.20 -13.15
C VAL A 42 12.61 2.94 -13.37
N PHE A 43 13.06 2.03 -14.24
CA PHE A 43 12.39 0.75 -14.46
C PHE A 43 12.30 -0.07 -13.16
N SER A 44 13.39 -0.14 -12.38
CA SER A 44 13.41 -0.85 -11.10
C SER A 44 12.45 -0.24 -10.08
N VAL A 45 12.37 1.09 -9.99
CA VAL A 45 11.38 1.80 -9.17
C VAL A 45 9.95 1.40 -9.56
N MET A 46 9.66 1.37 -10.87
CA MET A 46 8.33 1.02 -11.36
C MET A 46 7.99 -0.47 -11.13
N GLN A 47 8.97 -1.36 -11.14
CA GLN A 47 8.80 -2.77 -10.79
C GLN A 47 8.51 -2.96 -9.29
N LEU A 48 9.22 -2.23 -8.42
CA LEU A 48 8.93 -2.21 -6.99
C LEU A 48 7.56 -1.59 -6.71
N PHE A 49 7.21 -0.49 -7.39
CA PHE A 49 5.88 0.11 -7.31
C PHE A 49 4.78 -0.88 -7.68
N ALA A 50 4.97 -1.67 -8.74
CA ALA A 50 4.03 -2.70 -9.15
C ALA A 50 3.92 -3.85 -8.12
N THR A 51 4.92 -4.07 -7.30
CA THR A 51 4.92 -5.10 -6.26
C THR A 51 4.17 -4.64 -5.00
N PHE A 52 4.48 -3.43 -4.52
CA PHE A 52 3.96 -2.94 -3.23
C PHE A 52 2.72 -2.05 -3.37
N GLY A 53 2.52 -1.43 -4.54
CA GLY A 53 1.52 -0.38 -4.73
C GLY A 53 0.09 -0.82 -4.44
N LEU A 54 -0.35 -1.93 -5.02
CA LEU A 54 -1.73 -2.40 -4.84
C LEU A 54 -2.01 -2.87 -3.40
N VAL A 55 -1.02 -3.45 -2.73
CA VAL A 55 -1.16 -3.85 -1.32
C VAL A 55 -1.27 -2.60 -0.44
N ALA A 56 -0.44 -1.60 -0.70
CA ALA A 56 -0.51 -0.32 -0.01
C ALA A 56 -1.82 0.43 -0.29
N LEU A 57 -2.36 0.34 -1.51
CA LEU A 57 -3.67 0.89 -1.85
C LEU A 57 -4.77 0.21 -1.04
N GLY A 58 -4.83 -1.13 -1.02
CA GLY A 58 -5.82 -1.90 -0.27
C GLY A 58 -5.78 -1.57 1.23
N LEU A 59 -4.59 -1.65 1.83
CA LEU A 59 -4.39 -1.32 3.24
C LEU A 59 -4.70 0.16 3.53
N GLY A 60 -4.28 1.08 2.68
CA GLY A 60 -4.58 2.50 2.82
C GLY A 60 -6.07 2.80 2.77
N LEU A 61 -6.83 2.13 1.88
CA LEU A 61 -8.30 2.27 1.83
C LEU A 61 -8.96 1.80 3.13
N SER A 62 -8.52 0.69 3.73
CA SER A 62 -9.04 0.23 5.02
C SER A 62 -8.70 1.20 6.16
N MET A 63 -7.49 1.78 6.15
CA MET A 63 -7.10 2.81 7.11
C MET A 63 -7.97 4.08 7.02
N LEU A 64 -8.42 4.46 5.82
CA LEU A 64 -9.34 5.61 5.64
C LEU A 64 -10.62 5.46 6.43
N VAL A 65 -11.15 4.25 6.63
CA VAL A 65 -12.37 3.98 7.42
C VAL A 65 -12.08 3.60 8.88
N ARG A 66 -10.86 3.88 9.39
CA ARG A 66 -10.37 3.53 10.75
C ARG A 66 -10.30 2.03 11.02
N GLU A 67 -10.09 1.24 9.99
CA GLU A 67 -9.88 -0.18 10.14
C GLU A 67 -8.49 -0.56 9.64
N PHE A 68 -7.94 -1.67 10.13
CA PHE A 68 -6.63 -2.14 9.71
C PHE A 68 -6.78 -3.54 9.11
N ASP A 69 -6.45 -3.69 7.82
CA ASP A 69 -6.58 -4.96 7.12
C ASP A 69 -5.22 -5.68 7.06
N LEU A 70 -4.94 -6.49 8.08
CA LEU A 70 -3.72 -7.30 8.13
C LEU A 70 -3.78 -8.50 7.17
N SER A 71 -4.98 -8.87 6.73
CA SER A 71 -5.18 -10.06 5.88
C SER A 71 -4.66 -9.90 4.46
N VAL A 72 -4.38 -8.66 4.03
CA VAL A 72 -3.85 -8.37 2.69
C VAL A 72 -2.62 -9.22 2.34
N ALA A 73 -1.74 -9.49 3.30
CA ALA A 73 -0.56 -10.33 3.08
C ALA A 73 -0.92 -11.80 2.80
N GLY A 74 -1.91 -12.34 3.53
CA GLY A 74 -2.43 -13.69 3.28
C GLY A 74 -3.18 -13.78 1.95
N ILE A 75 -3.94 -12.73 1.59
CA ILE A 75 -4.65 -12.64 0.32
C ILE A 75 -3.67 -12.64 -0.86
N VAL A 76 -2.56 -11.90 -0.78
CA VAL A 76 -1.52 -11.88 -1.83
C VAL A 76 -1.00 -13.30 -2.12
N GLY A 77 -0.62 -14.04 -1.09
CA GLY A 77 -0.12 -15.40 -1.24
C GLY A 77 -1.16 -16.36 -1.83
N LEU A 78 -2.36 -16.36 -1.24
CA LEU A 78 -3.45 -17.23 -1.68
C LEU A 78 -3.86 -16.95 -3.13
N ALA A 79 -4.08 -15.68 -3.48
CA ALA A 79 -4.52 -15.30 -4.81
C ALA A 79 -3.45 -15.61 -5.88
N GLY A 80 -2.17 -15.40 -5.56
CA GLY A 80 -1.07 -15.78 -6.44
C GLY A 80 -1.02 -17.28 -6.70
N CYS A 81 -1.18 -18.11 -5.66
CA CYS A 81 -1.20 -19.56 -5.81
C CYS A 81 -2.43 -20.02 -6.61
N ILE A 82 -3.62 -19.51 -6.32
CA ILE A 82 -4.85 -19.81 -7.08
C ILE A 82 -4.66 -19.44 -8.55
N ALA A 83 -4.09 -18.27 -8.83
CA ALA A 83 -3.89 -17.81 -10.21
C ALA A 83 -2.93 -18.73 -11.00
N VAL A 84 -1.82 -19.12 -10.38
CA VAL A 84 -0.85 -20.03 -11.02
C VAL A 84 -1.45 -21.42 -11.27
N MET A 85 -2.25 -21.93 -10.33
CA MET A 85 -2.91 -23.25 -10.46
C MET A 85 -4.01 -23.26 -11.52
N THR A 86 -4.82 -22.20 -11.59
CA THR A 86 -6.00 -22.15 -12.47
C THR A 86 -5.75 -21.47 -13.81
N GLY A 87 -4.66 -20.70 -13.91
CA GLY A 87 -4.31 -19.91 -15.09
C GLY A 87 -3.40 -20.62 -16.11
N VAL A 88 -3.14 -21.92 -15.96
CA VAL A 88 -2.20 -22.66 -16.81
C VAL A 88 -2.57 -22.59 -18.30
N SER A 89 -3.81 -22.89 -18.64
CA SER A 89 -4.32 -22.87 -20.01
C SER A 89 -4.82 -21.50 -20.45
N ASN A 90 -5.37 -20.71 -19.53
CA ASN A 90 -5.86 -19.37 -19.79
C ASN A 90 -5.53 -18.43 -18.60
N PRO A 91 -4.57 -17.52 -18.75
CA PRO A 91 -4.15 -16.61 -17.68
C PRO A 91 -5.29 -15.76 -17.09
N TRP A 92 -6.29 -15.41 -17.91
CA TRP A 92 -7.44 -14.60 -17.45
C TRP A 92 -8.33 -15.34 -16.46
N LEU A 93 -8.44 -16.68 -16.57
CA LEU A 93 -9.13 -17.48 -15.56
C LEU A 93 -8.40 -17.43 -14.23
N GLY A 94 -7.06 -17.47 -14.23
CA GLY A 94 -6.27 -17.31 -13.02
C GLY A 94 -6.45 -15.92 -12.39
N VAL A 95 -6.48 -14.86 -13.19
CA VAL A 95 -6.81 -13.51 -12.71
C VAL A 95 -8.20 -13.50 -12.07
N LEU A 96 -9.21 -14.05 -12.77
CA LEU A 96 -10.60 -14.06 -12.29
C LEU A 96 -10.74 -14.79 -10.94
N PHE A 97 -10.20 -16.00 -10.84
CA PHE A 97 -10.30 -16.79 -9.61
C PHE A 97 -9.42 -16.26 -8.49
N GLY A 98 -8.21 -15.79 -8.78
CA GLY A 98 -7.32 -15.18 -7.79
C GLY A 98 -7.92 -13.89 -7.21
N VAL A 99 -8.34 -12.96 -8.07
CA VAL A 99 -8.97 -11.70 -7.62
C VAL A 99 -10.32 -11.98 -6.96
N GLY A 100 -11.10 -12.92 -7.49
CA GLY A 100 -12.36 -13.36 -6.90
C GLY A 100 -12.19 -13.88 -5.47
N ALA A 101 -11.16 -14.70 -5.22
CA ALA A 101 -10.83 -15.18 -3.88
C ALA A 101 -10.51 -14.02 -2.90
N GLY A 102 -9.77 -13.00 -3.36
CA GLY A 102 -9.48 -11.82 -2.57
C GLY A 102 -10.72 -10.99 -2.24
N VAL A 103 -11.60 -10.77 -3.23
CA VAL A 103 -12.88 -10.08 -3.01
C VAL A 103 -13.74 -10.82 -1.99
N VAL A 104 -13.88 -12.13 -2.15
CA VAL A 104 -14.67 -12.99 -1.23
C VAL A 104 -14.08 -12.93 0.18
N SER A 105 -12.76 -13.03 0.33
CA SER A 105 -12.08 -12.92 1.63
C SER A 105 -12.35 -11.56 2.29
N GLY A 106 -12.22 -10.47 1.53
CA GLY A 106 -12.50 -9.12 2.03
C GLY A 106 -13.96 -8.93 2.44
N VAL A 107 -14.92 -9.40 1.61
CA VAL A 107 -16.35 -9.34 1.94
C VAL A 107 -16.68 -10.13 3.21
N ILE A 108 -16.15 -11.36 3.35
CA ILE A 108 -16.37 -12.18 4.54
C ILE A 108 -15.85 -11.46 5.79
N GLN A 109 -14.64 -10.92 5.76
CA GLN A 109 -14.06 -10.20 6.89
C GLN A 109 -14.85 -8.92 7.22
N GLY A 110 -15.22 -8.13 6.20
CA GLY A 110 -16.05 -6.95 6.37
C GLY A 110 -17.43 -7.29 6.96
N LEU A 111 -18.05 -8.41 6.57
CA LEU A 111 -19.30 -8.91 7.15
C LEU A 111 -19.14 -9.35 8.61
N ILE A 112 -18.08 -10.10 8.92
CA ILE A 112 -17.79 -10.55 10.29
C ILE A 112 -17.64 -9.33 11.22
N MET A 113 -16.83 -8.36 10.81
CA MET A 113 -16.57 -7.16 11.61
C MET A 113 -17.85 -6.34 11.84
N THR A 114 -18.63 -6.10 10.80
CA THR A 114 -19.81 -5.22 10.88
C THR A 114 -20.99 -5.89 11.57
N ARG A 115 -21.21 -7.20 11.37
CA ARG A 115 -22.34 -7.93 11.96
C ARG A 115 -22.11 -8.35 13.39
N LEU A 116 -20.86 -8.72 13.73
CA LEU A 116 -20.50 -9.18 15.08
C LEU A 116 -19.85 -8.06 15.92
N HIS A 117 -19.66 -6.87 15.34
CA HIS A 117 -19.04 -5.69 15.99
C HIS A 117 -17.66 -6.00 16.58
N LEU A 118 -16.86 -6.81 15.85
CA LEU A 118 -15.52 -7.20 16.25
C LEU A 118 -14.47 -6.20 15.79
N SER A 119 -13.34 -6.18 16.49
CA SER A 119 -12.16 -5.39 16.09
C SER A 119 -11.59 -5.87 14.76
N SER A 120 -11.24 -4.94 13.87
CA SER A 120 -10.60 -5.25 12.59
C SER A 120 -9.29 -6.01 12.78
N ILE A 121 -8.46 -5.62 13.75
CA ILE A 121 -7.17 -6.26 14.01
C ILE A 121 -7.38 -7.76 14.32
N GLY A 122 -8.34 -8.11 15.20
CA GLY A 122 -8.61 -9.50 15.54
C GLY A 122 -9.11 -10.31 14.35
N VAL A 123 -10.07 -9.77 13.59
CA VAL A 123 -10.66 -10.45 12.43
C VAL A 123 -9.63 -10.62 11.31
N THR A 124 -8.87 -9.56 10.99
CA THR A 124 -7.93 -9.60 9.86
C THR A 124 -6.64 -10.35 10.19
N LEU A 125 -6.21 -10.38 11.45
CA LEU A 125 -5.11 -11.24 11.89
C LEU A 125 -5.52 -12.72 11.84
N GLY A 126 -6.72 -13.05 12.32
CA GLY A 126 -7.29 -14.39 12.16
C GLY A 126 -7.45 -14.76 10.69
N GLY A 127 -7.91 -13.81 9.86
CA GLY A 127 -7.99 -13.94 8.41
C GLY A 127 -6.64 -14.20 7.77
N LEU A 128 -5.61 -13.44 8.13
CA LEU A 128 -4.23 -13.64 7.66
C LEU A 128 -3.76 -15.09 7.88
N LEU A 129 -3.86 -15.55 9.13
CA LEU A 129 -3.41 -16.91 9.49
C LEU A 129 -4.24 -17.99 8.78
N THR A 130 -5.56 -17.79 8.67
CA THR A 130 -6.45 -18.74 7.97
C THR A 130 -6.10 -18.81 6.47
N LEU A 131 -5.90 -17.67 5.81
CA LEU A 131 -5.57 -17.62 4.40
C LEU A 131 -4.17 -18.19 4.11
N GLN A 132 -3.19 -17.92 4.99
CA GLN A 132 -1.88 -18.55 4.91
C GLN A 132 -1.98 -20.07 5.10
N GLY A 133 -2.70 -20.53 6.11
CA GLY A 133 -2.93 -21.98 6.35
C GLY A 133 -3.59 -22.63 5.14
N LEU A 134 -4.62 -22.00 4.57
CA LEU A 134 -5.27 -22.48 3.35
C LEU A 134 -4.29 -22.55 2.17
N THR A 135 -3.42 -21.54 2.02
CA THR A 135 -2.40 -21.54 0.99
C THR A 135 -1.42 -22.70 1.17
N TYR A 136 -0.97 -22.96 2.38
CA TYR A 136 -0.10 -24.13 2.68
C TYR A 136 -0.77 -25.46 2.33
N VAL A 137 -2.05 -25.61 2.65
CA VAL A 137 -2.81 -26.83 2.29
C VAL A 137 -2.90 -26.99 0.79
N LEU A 138 -3.28 -25.92 0.05
CA LEU A 138 -3.44 -25.96 -1.40
C LEU A 138 -2.13 -26.23 -2.15
N THR A 139 -1.00 -25.75 -1.61
CA THR A 139 0.32 -25.86 -2.26
C THR A 139 1.17 -27.02 -1.72
N GLU A 140 0.65 -27.78 -0.76
CA GLU A 140 1.46 -28.77 -0.01
C GLU A 140 2.76 -28.17 0.55
N ASN A 141 2.70 -26.90 0.95
CA ASN A 141 3.84 -26.12 1.45
C ASN A 141 5.01 -25.99 0.45
N LYS A 142 4.71 -26.08 -0.86
CA LYS A 142 5.70 -25.96 -1.92
C LYS A 142 5.48 -24.71 -2.76
N THR A 143 6.54 -24.21 -3.37
CA THR A 143 6.44 -23.22 -4.44
C THR A 143 5.93 -23.91 -5.70
N ILE A 144 4.90 -23.33 -6.34
CA ILE A 144 4.28 -23.84 -7.56
C ILE A 144 4.81 -23.04 -8.73
N GLY A 145 5.45 -23.75 -9.69
CA GLY A 145 5.91 -23.14 -10.93
C GLY A 145 4.74 -22.82 -11.88
N TYR A 146 4.82 -21.71 -12.58
CA TYR A 146 3.88 -21.33 -13.63
C TYR A 146 4.49 -21.64 -15.00
N PRO A 147 3.94 -22.60 -15.75
CA PRO A 147 4.58 -23.10 -16.98
C PRO A 147 4.50 -22.11 -18.15
N ASN A 148 3.61 -21.11 -18.10
CA ASN A 148 3.44 -20.16 -19.19
C ASN A 148 4.44 -18.99 -19.09
N ILE A 149 5.67 -19.25 -19.54
CA ILE A 149 6.77 -18.26 -19.51
C ILE A 149 6.44 -17.03 -20.35
N ALA A 150 5.62 -17.15 -21.42
CA ALA A 150 5.26 -16.01 -22.26
C ALA A 150 4.51 -14.93 -21.47
N VAL A 151 3.68 -15.30 -20.50
CA VAL A 151 2.99 -14.35 -19.62
C VAL A 151 3.99 -13.61 -18.73
N ALA A 152 4.95 -14.32 -18.12
CA ALA A 152 5.98 -13.73 -17.28
C ALA A 152 6.83 -12.72 -18.08
N LEU A 153 7.28 -13.11 -19.27
CA LEU A 153 8.04 -12.24 -20.17
C LEU A 153 7.21 -11.02 -20.60
N GLY A 154 5.93 -11.22 -20.99
CA GLY A 154 5.03 -10.16 -21.40
C GLY A 154 4.77 -9.14 -20.28
N LEU A 155 4.52 -9.60 -19.06
CA LEU A 155 4.28 -8.70 -17.91
C LEU A 155 5.51 -7.87 -17.52
N ASN A 156 6.72 -8.43 -17.69
CA ASN A 156 7.97 -7.74 -17.38
C ASN A 156 8.57 -7.02 -18.60
N ALA A 157 7.98 -7.14 -19.78
CA ALA A 157 8.50 -6.48 -20.98
C ALA A 157 8.58 -4.96 -20.77
N PRO A 158 9.75 -4.35 -21.03
CA PRO A 158 9.92 -2.91 -20.87
C PRO A 158 9.22 -2.16 -22.00
N ILE A 159 8.37 -1.20 -21.63
CA ILE A 159 7.71 -0.26 -22.56
C ILE A 159 8.50 1.04 -22.49
N GLY A 160 9.16 1.41 -23.59
CA GLY A 160 9.99 2.60 -23.63
C GLY A 160 11.19 2.59 -22.68
N GLY A 161 11.55 1.43 -22.10
CA GLY A 161 12.63 1.31 -21.13
C GLY A 161 12.31 1.82 -19.72
N LEU A 162 11.12 2.38 -19.48
CA LEU A 162 10.74 3.06 -18.23
C LEU A 162 9.75 2.26 -17.38
N VAL A 163 8.80 1.58 -18.01
CA VAL A 163 7.70 0.88 -17.33
C VAL A 163 7.51 -0.50 -17.92
N SER A 164 6.87 -1.41 -17.19
CA SER A 164 6.43 -2.71 -17.69
C SER A 164 4.91 -2.75 -17.81
N VAL A 165 4.39 -3.77 -18.53
CA VAL A 165 2.94 -4.02 -18.62
C VAL A 165 2.35 -4.17 -17.21
N ARG A 166 3.05 -4.83 -16.30
CA ARG A 166 2.65 -4.97 -14.89
C ARG A 166 2.54 -3.60 -14.19
N SER A 167 3.53 -2.73 -14.38
CA SER A 167 3.52 -1.39 -13.78
C SER A 167 2.38 -0.53 -14.33
N VAL A 168 2.11 -0.60 -15.63
CA VAL A 168 0.99 0.10 -16.27
C VAL A 168 -0.35 -0.37 -15.72
N ALA A 169 -0.54 -1.68 -15.54
CA ALA A 169 -1.76 -2.23 -14.95
C ALA A 169 -1.99 -1.69 -13.52
N VAL A 170 -0.93 -1.64 -12.69
CA VAL A 170 -1.02 -1.09 -11.33
C VAL A 170 -1.32 0.41 -11.35
N LEU A 171 -0.66 1.18 -12.21
CA LEU A 171 -0.96 2.61 -12.38
C LEU A 171 -2.42 2.83 -12.80
N ALA A 172 -2.95 2.01 -13.70
CA ALA A 172 -4.36 2.10 -14.11
C ALA A 172 -5.31 1.90 -12.93
N VAL A 173 -5.03 0.93 -12.03
CA VAL A 173 -5.83 0.73 -10.82
C VAL A 173 -5.76 1.95 -9.89
N PHE A 174 -4.58 2.56 -9.72
CA PHE A 174 -4.46 3.79 -8.94
C PHE A 174 -5.24 4.95 -9.53
N VAL A 175 -5.23 5.11 -10.87
CA VAL A 175 -6.02 6.13 -11.57
C VAL A 175 -7.51 5.88 -11.35
N ILE A 176 -7.99 4.63 -11.51
CA ILE A 176 -9.38 4.27 -11.28
C ILE A 176 -9.78 4.57 -9.82
N ALA A 177 -8.96 4.18 -8.84
CA ALA A 177 -9.20 4.45 -7.43
C ALA A 177 -9.23 5.97 -7.14
N ALA A 178 -8.30 6.73 -7.72
CA ALA A 178 -8.26 8.18 -7.57
C ALA A 178 -9.51 8.86 -8.17
N LEU A 179 -9.92 8.46 -9.36
CA LEU A 179 -11.15 8.96 -9.99
C LEU A 179 -12.38 8.58 -9.18
N ALA A 180 -12.49 7.34 -8.72
CA ALA A 180 -13.59 6.89 -7.86
C ALA A 180 -13.66 7.69 -6.56
N MET A 181 -12.52 7.89 -5.88
CA MET A 181 -12.47 8.66 -4.62
C MET A 181 -12.77 10.15 -4.82
N THR A 182 -12.37 10.76 -5.95
CA THR A 182 -12.49 12.20 -6.18
C THR A 182 -13.85 12.58 -6.75
N TYR A 183 -14.35 11.81 -7.73
CA TYR A 183 -15.52 12.22 -8.53
C TYR A 183 -16.81 11.49 -8.16
N THR A 184 -16.76 10.46 -7.32
CA THR A 184 -17.97 9.73 -6.92
C THR A 184 -18.37 9.96 -5.46
N HIS A 185 -19.59 9.59 -5.09
CA HIS A 185 -20.04 9.60 -3.70
C HIS A 185 -19.31 8.58 -2.83
N ILE A 186 -18.71 7.53 -3.44
CA ILE A 186 -17.97 6.48 -2.71
C ILE A 186 -16.83 7.08 -1.91
N GLY A 187 -16.04 7.98 -2.49
CA GLY A 187 -14.94 8.63 -1.79
C GLY A 187 -15.41 9.49 -0.61
N ARG A 188 -16.49 10.24 -0.80
CA ARG A 188 -17.10 11.04 0.29
C ARG A 188 -17.58 10.17 1.43
N ASP A 189 -18.23 9.05 1.11
CA ASP A 189 -18.77 8.10 2.08
C ASP A 189 -17.65 7.42 2.87
N ILE A 190 -16.53 7.06 2.22
CA ILE A 190 -15.34 6.49 2.86
C ILE A 190 -14.74 7.51 3.84
N ILE A 191 -14.48 8.73 3.40
CA ILE A 191 -13.87 9.78 4.24
C ILE A 191 -14.81 10.15 5.40
N ALA A 192 -16.11 10.31 5.15
CA ALA A 192 -17.09 10.61 6.19
C ALA A 192 -17.15 9.50 7.25
N SER A 193 -17.24 8.22 6.80
CA SER A 193 -17.26 7.04 7.70
C SER A 193 -16.00 6.95 8.57
N GLY A 194 -14.86 7.35 8.02
CA GLY A 194 -13.59 7.36 8.73
C GLY A 194 -13.39 8.58 9.63
N SER A 195 -14.00 9.73 9.32
CA SER A 195 -13.89 10.93 10.14
C SER A 195 -14.69 10.82 11.43
N ASP A 196 -15.98 10.49 11.32
CA ASP A 196 -16.86 10.23 12.46
C ASP A 196 -17.97 9.24 12.04
N ARG A 197 -17.82 7.98 12.47
CA ARG A 197 -18.77 6.89 12.14
C ARG A 197 -20.17 7.15 12.76
N ARG A 198 -20.22 7.75 13.95
CA ARG A 198 -21.48 8.02 14.63
C ARG A 198 -22.24 9.16 13.96
N ALA A 199 -21.56 10.26 13.68
CA ALA A 199 -22.16 11.38 12.97
C ALA A 199 -22.62 10.98 11.56
N SER A 200 -21.82 10.18 10.85
CA SER A 200 -22.16 9.65 9.51
C SER A 200 -23.42 8.78 9.52
N ARG A 201 -23.62 7.93 10.53
CA ARG A 201 -24.84 7.14 10.71
C ARG A 201 -26.06 8.01 10.97
N VAL A 202 -25.92 9.03 11.82
CA VAL A 202 -27.02 10.00 12.09
C VAL A 202 -27.40 10.76 10.83
N ALA A 203 -26.43 11.09 9.97
CA ALA A 203 -26.64 11.68 8.66
C ALA A 203 -27.25 10.70 7.61
N GLY A 204 -27.55 9.45 7.99
CA GLY A 204 -28.19 8.46 7.13
C GLY A 204 -27.23 7.58 6.31
N LEU A 205 -25.91 7.71 6.50
CA LEU A 205 -24.92 6.91 5.79
C LEU A 205 -24.90 5.48 6.33
N LYS A 206 -24.94 4.50 5.42
CA LYS A 206 -24.85 3.07 5.76
C LYS A 206 -23.38 2.66 5.94
N THR A 207 -22.75 3.09 7.03
CA THR A 207 -21.32 2.92 7.29
C THR A 207 -20.85 1.46 7.20
N ASP A 208 -21.71 0.49 7.59
CA ASP A 208 -21.38 -0.93 7.51
C ASP A 208 -21.20 -1.41 6.08
N ARG A 209 -22.03 -0.91 5.12
CA ARG A 209 -21.85 -1.20 3.69
C ARG A 209 -20.58 -0.59 3.13
N VAL A 210 -20.22 0.60 3.61
CA VAL A 210 -18.97 1.27 3.22
C VAL A 210 -17.77 0.43 3.67
N ILE A 211 -17.77 -0.06 4.90
CA ILE A 211 -16.69 -0.91 5.44
C ILE A 211 -16.58 -2.20 4.62
N ILE A 212 -17.70 -2.91 4.38
CA ILE A 212 -17.70 -4.14 3.58
C ILE A 212 -17.15 -3.86 2.18
N GLY A 213 -17.57 -2.77 1.54
CA GLY A 213 -17.08 -2.36 0.21
C GLY A 213 -15.58 -2.05 0.20
N VAL A 214 -15.08 -1.37 1.24
CA VAL A 214 -13.65 -1.07 1.39
C VAL A 214 -12.84 -2.35 1.58
N PHE A 215 -13.31 -3.30 2.41
CA PHE A 215 -12.63 -4.59 2.57
C PHE A 215 -12.66 -5.44 1.31
N ALA A 216 -13.76 -5.40 0.55
CA ALA A 216 -13.83 -6.04 -0.77
C ALA A 216 -12.81 -5.43 -1.75
N ALA A 217 -12.68 -4.10 -1.77
CA ALA A 217 -11.70 -3.39 -2.60
C ALA A 217 -10.25 -3.64 -2.14
N SER A 218 -10.02 -3.69 -0.82
CA SER A 218 -8.71 -4.07 -0.23
C SER A 218 -8.32 -5.47 -0.67
N GLY A 219 -9.22 -6.44 -0.50
CA GLY A 219 -9.01 -7.82 -0.91
C GLY A 219 -8.78 -7.97 -2.42
N ALA A 220 -9.54 -7.24 -3.25
CA ALA A 220 -9.34 -7.22 -4.70
C ALA A 220 -7.96 -6.68 -5.08
N SER A 221 -7.53 -5.56 -4.47
CA SER A 221 -6.25 -4.92 -4.73
C SER A 221 -5.08 -5.82 -4.31
N ALA A 222 -5.14 -6.40 -3.11
CA ALA A 222 -4.13 -7.32 -2.60
C ALA A 222 -4.04 -8.59 -3.46
N ALA A 223 -5.19 -9.16 -3.84
CA ALA A 223 -5.25 -10.33 -4.71
C ALA A 223 -4.67 -10.05 -6.10
N PHE A 224 -5.00 -8.90 -6.69
CA PHE A 224 -4.45 -8.52 -7.99
C PHE A 224 -2.93 -8.31 -7.93
N ALA A 225 -2.40 -7.75 -6.81
CA ALA A 225 -0.96 -7.70 -6.57
C ALA A 225 -0.34 -9.11 -6.57
N GLY A 226 -0.94 -10.05 -5.83
CA GLY A 226 -0.47 -11.44 -5.76
C GLY A 226 -0.48 -12.17 -7.09
N VAL A 227 -1.54 -12.00 -7.87
CA VAL A 227 -1.66 -12.56 -9.23
C VAL A 227 -0.57 -12.01 -10.16
N LEU A 228 -0.45 -10.68 -10.23
CA LEU A 228 0.54 -10.02 -11.09
C LEU A 228 1.98 -10.40 -10.71
N LEU A 229 2.26 -10.47 -9.40
CA LEU A 229 3.57 -10.85 -8.91
C LEU A 229 3.88 -12.31 -9.28
N SER A 230 2.98 -13.24 -8.97
CA SER A 230 3.19 -14.67 -9.22
C SER A 230 3.35 -14.97 -10.70
N TYR A 231 2.58 -14.34 -11.56
CA TYR A 231 2.74 -14.46 -13.01
C TYR A 231 4.06 -13.86 -13.48
N SER A 232 4.47 -12.71 -12.95
CA SER A 232 5.72 -12.06 -13.35
C SER A 232 6.98 -12.83 -12.91
N LEU A 233 6.90 -13.54 -11.78
CA LEU A 233 7.97 -14.40 -11.28
C LEU A 233 7.96 -15.79 -11.94
N GLY A 234 6.89 -16.16 -12.66
CA GLY A 234 6.72 -17.51 -13.18
C GLY A 234 6.53 -18.57 -12.08
N ALA A 235 6.18 -18.15 -10.86
CA ALA A 235 5.98 -19.05 -9.73
C ALA A 235 5.15 -18.36 -8.63
N ALA A 236 4.45 -19.15 -7.83
CA ALA A 236 3.78 -18.72 -6.62
C ALA A 236 4.31 -19.46 -5.39
N SER A 237 4.57 -18.73 -4.32
CA SER A 237 5.02 -19.28 -3.04
C SER A 237 4.02 -18.95 -1.93
N PRO A 238 3.73 -19.90 -1.04
CA PRO A 238 2.84 -19.65 0.09
C PRO A 238 3.38 -18.60 1.08
N VAL A 239 4.69 -18.38 1.11
CA VAL A 239 5.38 -17.38 1.93
C VAL A 239 5.80 -16.14 1.14
N ALA A 240 5.24 -15.94 -0.07
CA ALA A 240 5.58 -14.77 -0.87
C ALA A 240 5.25 -13.48 -0.10
N LEU A 241 6.21 -12.55 -0.08
CA LEU A 241 6.03 -11.21 0.48
C LEU A 241 5.72 -11.17 1.99
N ALA A 242 6.47 -11.91 2.82
CA ALA A 242 6.37 -11.78 4.28
C ALA A 242 6.51 -10.32 4.76
N ASP A 243 7.35 -9.53 4.09
CA ASP A 243 7.64 -8.12 4.43
C ASP A 243 6.72 -7.10 3.73
N VAL A 244 5.72 -7.58 2.97
CA VAL A 244 4.85 -6.66 2.22
C VAL A 244 3.99 -5.79 3.12
N LEU A 245 3.52 -6.33 4.25
CA LEU A 245 2.60 -5.65 5.15
C LEU A 245 3.22 -4.41 5.81
N PRO A 246 4.39 -4.50 6.48
CA PRO A 246 5.01 -3.32 7.07
C PRO A 246 5.41 -2.29 6.01
N THR A 247 5.91 -2.72 4.85
CA THR A 247 6.26 -1.82 3.75
C THR A 247 5.03 -1.10 3.18
N ALA A 248 3.91 -1.81 2.98
CA ALA A 248 2.65 -1.23 2.51
C ALA A 248 2.05 -0.25 3.53
N ALA A 249 2.11 -0.58 4.83
CA ALA A 249 1.67 0.32 5.89
C ALA A 249 2.51 1.59 5.93
N ALA A 250 3.85 1.45 5.89
CA ALA A 250 4.77 2.58 5.82
C ALA A 250 4.47 3.47 4.61
N ALA A 251 4.27 2.87 3.43
CA ALA A 251 3.96 3.60 2.20
C ALA A 251 2.64 4.37 2.32
N ALA A 252 1.58 3.78 2.89
CA ALA A 252 0.30 4.45 3.09
C ALA A 252 0.43 5.64 4.05
N ILE A 253 1.16 5.49 5.17
CA ILE A 253 1.38 6.54 6.16
C ILE A 253 2.25 7.67 5.58
N VAL A 254 3.36 7.35 4.90
CA VAL A 254 4.19 8.32 4.16
C VAL A 254 3.35 9.05 3.11
N GLY A 255 2.42 8.32 2.48
CA GLY A 255 1.42 8.81 1.55
C GLY A 255 0.33 9.70 2.16
N GLY A 256 0.42 10.01 3.46
CA GLY A 256 -0.49 10.92 4.14
C GLY A 256 -1.81 10.30 4.57
N VAL A 257 -1.94 8.97 4.57
CA VAL A 257 -3.10 8.30 5.15
C VAL A 257 -3.01 8.37 6.67
N SER A 258 -4.07 8.88 7.28
CA SER A 258 -4.14 8.99 8.74
C SER A 258 -4.48 7.64 9.37
N VAL A 259 -3.68 7.22 10.36
CA VAL A 259 -3.98 6.03 11.18
C VAL A 259 -5.29 6.19 11.97
N VAL A 260 -5.65 7.44 12.29
CA VAL A 260 -6.92 7.77 12.98
C VAL A 260 -8.10 7.76 12.00
N GLY A 261 -7.88 7.63 10.69
CA GLY A 261 -8.90 7.59 9.64
C GLY A 261 -9.37 8.95 9.15
N GLY A 262 -10.25 8.94 8.15
CA GLY A 262 -10.91 10.13 7.60
C GLY A 262 -10.02 11.06 6.78
N ARG A 263 -8.73 10.76 6.59
CA ARG A 263 -7.78 11.56 5.78
C ARG A 263 -6.84 10.68 4.99
N GLY A 264 -6.63 11.04 3.74
CA GLY A 264 -5.76 10.37 2.78
C GLY A 264 -6.39 10.30 1.40
N SER A 265 -5.60 9.92 0.41
CA SER A 265 -6.05 9.77 -0.98
C SER A 265 -5.25 8.70 -1.71
N PRO A 266 -5.81 8.05 -2.75
CA PRO A 266 -5.04 7.11 -3.59
C PRO A 266 -3.79 7.73 -4.21
N LEU A 267 -3.84 9.00 -4.61
CA LEU A 267 -2.66 9.70 -5.14
C LEU A 267 -1.58 9.91 -4.07
N GLY A 268 -1.99 10.22 -2.84
CA GLY A 268 -1.08 10.28 -1.71
C GLY A 268 -0.42 8.93 -1.45
N ILE A 269 -1.20 7.84 -1.43
CA ILE A 269 -0.68 6.47 -1.28
C ILE A 269 0.32 6.16 -2.40
N ALA A 270 0.00 6.49 -3.67
CA ALA A 270 0.91 6.30 -4.79
C ALA A 270 2.24 7.05 -4.59
N ALA A 271 2.18 8.31 -4.14
CA ALA A 271 3.38 9.10 -3.85
C ALA A 271 4.20 8.49 -2.69
N GLY A 272 3.56 7.98 -1.64
CA GLY A 272 4.22 7.29 -0.54
C GLY A 272 4.91 5.99 -0.99
N VAL A 273 4.23 5.17 -1.79
CA VAL A 273 4.83 3.96 -2.39
C VAL A 273 6.02 4.32 -3.27
N LEU A 274 5.86 5.31 -4.18
CA LEU A 274 6.96 5.77 -5.03
C LEU A 274 8.14 6.27 -4.20
N THR A 275 7.89 7.00 -3.12
CA THR A 275 8.95 7.48 -2.21
C THR A 275 9.77 6.33 -1.66
N LEU A 276 9.13 5.27 -1.15
CA LEU A 276 9.85 4.10 -0.63
C LEU A 276 10.54 3.30 -1.74
N CYS A 277 9.91 3.18 -2.91
CA CYS A 277 10.52 2.49 -4.06
C CYS A 277 11.74 3.24 -4.60
N ILE A 278 11.66 4.57 -4.69
CA ILE A 278 12.79 5.45 -5.08
C ILE A 278 13.92 5.29 -4.07
N LEU A 279 13.60 5.33 -2.78
CA LEU A 279 14.59 5.15 -1.72
C LEU A 279 15.29 3.78 -1.82
N ARG A 280 14.53 2.69 -1.91
CA ARG A 280 15.08 1.33 -2.03
C ARG A 280 15.92 1.15 -3.29
N SER A 281 15.40 1.57 -4.45
CA SER A 281 16.12 1.46 -5.72
C SER A 281 17.35 2.34 -5.74
N GLY A 282 17.25 3.55 -5.18
CA GLY A 282 18.36 4.47 -5.05
C GLY A 282 19.51 3.94 -4.16
N LEU A 283 19.18 3.46 -2.97
CA LEU A 283 20.16 2.84 -2.08
C LEU A 283 20.81 1.61 -2.72
N SER A 284 20.04 0.79 -3.45
CA SER A 284 20.59 -0.34 -4.21
C SER A 284 21.57 0.10 -5.30
N ALA A 285 21.28 1.21 -6.00
CA ALA A 285 22.11 1.73 -7.09
C ALA A 285 23.50 2.16 -6.60
N ILE A 286 23.63 2.64 -5.36
CA ILE A 286 24.91 2.99 -4.72
C ILE A 286 25.52 1.82 -3.91
N GLY A 287 24.99 0.60 -4.08
CA GLY A 287 25.57 -0.61 -3.48
C GLY A 287 25.26 -0.82 -2.00
N VAL A 288 24.24 -0.13 -1.44
CA VAL A 288 23.82 -0.33 -0.05
C VAL A 288 23.11 -1.69 0.08
N GLU A 289 23.44 -2.43 1.12
CA GLU A 289 22.90 -3.77 1.35
C GLU A 289 21.42 -3.75 1.73
N PRO A 290 20.62 -4.79 1.34
CA PRO A 290 19.17 -4.82 1.54
C PRO A 290 18.69 -4.62 2.98
N HIS A 291 19.40 -5.10 3.98
CA HIS A 291 19.03 -4.93 5.39
C HIS A 291 19.05 -3.46 5.85
N VAL A 292 19.86 -2.61 5.23
CA VAL A 292 19.90 -1.17 5.52
C VAL A 292 18.66 -0.48 4.96
N HIS A 293 18.05 -1.00 3.85
CA HIS A 293 16.83 -0.45 3.30
C HIS A 293 15.68 -0.55 4.29
N ASP A 294 15.57 -1.66 5.02
CA ASP A 294 14.52 -1.86 6.01
C ASP A 294 14.74 -0.98 7.24
N LEU A 295 16.02 -0.80 7.66
CA LEU A 295 16.38 0.10 8.75
C LEU A 295 16.00 1.56 8.42
N VAL A 296 16.34 2.03 7.21
CA VAL A 296 16.01 3.39 6.76
C VAL A 296 14.50 3.56 6.61
N THR A 297 13.80 2.58 6.03
CA THR A 297 12.33 2.59 5.91
C THR A 297 11.67 2.67 7.29
N GLY A 298 12.13 1.86 8.24
CA GLY A 298 11.65 1.87 9.63
C GLY A 298 11.91 3.20 10.33
N ALA A 299 13.10 3.78 10.14
CA ALA A 299 13.45 5.09 10.70
C ALA A 299 12.56 6.21 10.15
N ILE A 300 12.29 6.21 8.83
CA ILE A 300 11.37 7.17 8.20
C ILE A 300 9.96 7.01 8.76
N LEU A 301 9.47 5.78 8.88
CA LEU A 301 8.14 5.51 9.44
C LEU A 301 8.03 6.01 10.87
N LEU A 302 9.03 5.74 11.73
CA LEU A 302 9.06 6.23 13.10
C LEU A 302 9.11 7.75 13.16
N ALA A 303 9.92 8.39 12.32
CA ALA A 303 9.98 9.85 12.26
C ALA A 303 8.63 10.46 11.88
N ILE A 304 7.93 9.89 10.88
CA ILE A 304 6.60 10.37 10.47
C ILE A 304 5.57 10.12 11.57
N ALA A 305 5.58 8.93 12.20
CA ALA A 305 4.67 8.62 13.30
C ALA A 305 4.83 9.58 14.50
N VAL A 306 6.07 9.94 14.83
CA VAL A 306 6.38 10.94 15.87
C VAL A 306 5.89 12.34 15.46
N LEU A 307 6.08 12.73 14.20
CA LEU A 307 5.62 14.03 13.70
C LEU A 307 4.09 14.13 13.62
N ASP A 308 3.41 13.02 13.41
CA ASP A 308 1.94 12.95 13.35
C ASP A 308 1.26 12.80 14.72
N ALA A 309 2.02 12.66 15.81
CA ALA A 309 1.47 12.55 17.15
C ALA A 309 0.93 13.90 17.66
N PRO A 310 -0.39 14.11 17.75
CA PRO A 310 -0.97 15.41 18.11
C PRO A 310 -0.59 15.85 19.53
N GLU A 311 -0.37 14.90 20.43
CA GLU A 311 0.05 15.19 21.81
C GLU A 311 1.49 15.74 21.89
N LEU A 312 2.40 15.28 21.02
CA LEU A 312 3.76 15.83 20.96
C LEU A 312 3.77 17.27 20.46
N LEU A 313 2.96 17.59 19.45
CA LEU A 313 2.82 18.96 18.95
C LEU A 313 2.28 19.89 20.04
N GLN A 314 1.27 19.45 20.82
CA GLN A 314 0.72 20.22 21.94
C GLN A 314 1.76 20.41 23.05
N ARG A 315 2.52 19.38 23.43
CA ARG A 315 3.58 19.47 24.45
C ARG A 315 4.70 20.40 24.01
N VAL A 316 5.14 20.31 22.76
CA VAL A 316 6.18 21.20 22.21
C VAL A 316 5.70 22.64 22.18
N THR A 317 4.43 22.87 21.83
CA THR A 317 3.85 24.22 21.82
C THR A 317 3.71 24.77 23.24
N ALA A 318 3.23 23.99 24.20
CA ALA A 318 3.15 24.36 25.61
C ALA A 318 4.54 24.65 26.19
N TRP A 319 5.54 23.83 25.90
CA TRP A 319 6.92 24.06 26.33
C TRP A 319 7.54 25.33 25.71
N ARG A 320 7.23 25.66 24.46
CA ARG A 320 7.66 26.91 23.83
C ARG A 320 7.04 28.12 24.45
N LEU A 321 5.77 28.09 24.83
CA LEU A 321 5.07 29.17 25.51
C LEU A 321 5.62 29.39 26.93
N ASP A 322 5.80 28.32 27.72
CA ASP A 322 6.42 28.38 29.05
C ASP A 322 7.85 28.98 29.02
N ARG A 323 8.61 28.64 27.98
CA ARG A 323 9.96 29.18 27.78
C ARG A 323 9.99 30.64 27.32
N ALA A 324 8.96 31.09 26.62
CA ALA A 324 8.80 32.50 26.23
C ALA A 324 8.39 33.37 27.44
N GLU A 325 7.48 32.85 28.29
CA GLU A 325 7.07 33.49 29.52
C GLU A 325 8.20 33.62 30.57
N ARG A 326 9.10 32.64 30.65
CA ARG A 326 10.29 32.69 31.53
C ARG A 326 11.40 33.63 31.05
N LYS A 327 11.32 34.12 29.81
CA LYS A 327 12.31 35.06 29.24
C LYS A 327 11.79 36.50 29.16
N ALA A 328 10.50 36.71 29.40
CA ALA A 328 9.86 38.02 29.55
C ALA A 328 9.82 38.44 31.03
#